data_87109c6fc88f58290d3f6111704db13e
#
_entry.id   87109c6fc88f58290d3f6111704db13e
#
_cell.length_a   1.000
_cell.length_b   1.000
_cell.length_c   1.000
_cell.angle_alpha   90.00
_cell.angle_beta   90.00
_cell.angle_gamma   90.00
#
_symmetry.space_group_name_H-M   'P 1'
#
loop_
_entity.id
_entity.type
_entity.pdbx_description
1 polymer ?
#
loop_
_entity_poly.entity_id
_entity_poly.type
_entity_poly.pdbx_seq_one_letter_code
_entity_poly.pdbx_strand_id
1 'polypeptide(L)'
;PSGMIYSKEELEALAEVLRRHPNIFFLADEIYEHINYTGMPTSMASIEGMYERTITVNGLSKAFAMPGWRMGYMGAPEWITKACSKMQGQITSGANTIAQRASITALRAPLSQIQYMFDAYRKRRDLVHELLTQIEGFKTNLPEGAFYFFPDVSYYFGKTLRGKKIETASDLSLYLLEEAHVATVTGEAFGNA
;
A
#
# COMPACT_ATOMS: atom_id res chain seq x y z
N PRO A 1 1.12 4.84 -2.91
CA PRO A 1 0.34 4.86 -4.15
C PRO A 1 1.18 4.48 -5.38
N SER A 2 2.50 4.70 -5.36
CA SER A 2 3.41 4.48 -6.50
C SER A 2 3.65 3.01 -6.86
N GLY A 3 3.36 2.06 -5.96
CA GLY A 3 3.69 0.65 -6.15
C GLY A 3 5.18 0.32 -5.99
N MET A 4 6.00 1.26 -5.53
CA MET A 4 7.40 1.03 -5.24
C MET A 4 7.58 0.32 -3.89
N ILE A 5 8.65 -0.44 -3.78
CA ILE A 5 9.07 -1.14 -2.57
C ILE A 5 10.41 -0.58 -2.12
N TYR A 6 10.56 -0.35 -0.84
CA TYR A 6 11.86 0.00 -0.27
C TYR A 6 12.80 -1.21 -0.30
N SER A 7 13.97 -1.04 -0.87
CA SER A 7 15.02 -2.05 -0.82
C SER A 7 15.59 -2.18 0.61
N LYS A 8 16.31 -3.26 0.86
CA LYS A 8 16.99 -3.44 2.15
C LYS A 8 17.99 -2.31 2.41
N GLU A 9 18.73 -1.89 1.40
CA GLU A 9 19.72 -0.83 1.47
C GLU A 9 19.08 0.53 1.80
N GLU A 10 17.92 0.82 1.21
CA GLU A 10 17.17 2.05 1.52
C GLU A 10 16.63 2.02 2.95
N LEU A 11 16.11 0.87 3.41
CA LEU A 11 15.68 0.71 4.80
C LEU A 11 16.84 0.82 5.79
N GLU A 12 18.01 0.29 5.48
CA GLU A 12 19.22 0.47 6.29
C GLU A 12 19.66 1.93 6.35
N ALA A 13 19.61 2.66 5.23
CA ALA A 13 19.92 4.08 5.21
C ALA A 13 18.93 4.91 6.06
N LEU A 14 17.63 4.57 6.01
CA LEU A 14 16.63 5.16 6.90
C LEU A 14 16.88 4.82 8.36
N ALA A 15 17.21 3.57 8.66
CA ALA A 15 17.53 3.11 10.02
C ALA A 15 18.75 3.85 10.59
N GLU A 16 19.76 4.13 9.77
CA GLU A 16 20.95 4.92 10.17
C GLU A 16 20.57 6.34 10.61
N VAL A 17 19.64 6.97 9.91
CA VAL A 17 19.09 8.27 10.35
C VAL A 17 18.32 8.13 11.64
N LEU A 18 17.45 7.13 11.72
CA LEU A 18 16.58 6.90 12.90
C LEU A 18 17.41 6.58 14.16
N ARG A 19 18.53 5.87 14.06
CA ARG A 19 19.41 5.58 15.22
C ARG A 19 19.93 6.85 15.89
N ARG A 20 20.13 7.92 15.11
CA ARG A 20 20.52 9.25 15.64
C ARG A 20 19.39 10.01 16.34
N HIS A 21 18.14 9.54 16.18
CA HIS A 21 16.94 10.16 16.73
C HIS A 21 16.16 9.15 17.59
N PRO A 22 16.60 8.89 18.85
CA PRO A 22 16.07 7.78 19.66
C PRO A 22 14.58 7.92 20.04
N ASN A 23 14.03 9.13 19.94
CA ASN A 23 12.62 9.41 20.27
C ASN A 23 11.66 9.23 19.09
N ILE A 24 12.17 8.87 17.91
CA ILE A 24 11.33 8.62 16.72
C ILE A 24 11.04 7.13 16.62
N PHE A 25 9.77 6.77 16.49
CA PHE A 25 9.30 5.43 16.17
C PHE A 25 8.99 5.33 14.69
N PHE A 26 9.18 4.16 14.12
CA PHE A 26 8.88 3.86 12.73
C PHE A 26 7.58 3.03 12.66
N LEU A 27 6.57 3.54 11.96
CA LEU A 27 5.36 2.79 11.66
C LEU A 27 5.47 2.26 10.24
N ALA A 28 5.53 0.93 10.12
CA ALA A 28 5.58 0.21 8.85
C ALA A 28 4.20 -0.36 8.54
N ASP A 29 3.54 0.13 7.50
CA ASP A 29 2.32 -0.47 6.97
C ASP A 29 2.72 -1.50 5.90
N GLU A 30 2.77 -2.77 6.30
CA GLU A 30 3.20 -3.89 5.45
C GLU A 30 2.00 -4.66 4.85
N ILE A 31 0.84 -4.02 4.72
CA ILE A 31 -0.41 -4.66 4.26
C ILE A 31 -0.28 -5.30 2.87
N TYR A 32 0.70 -4.90 2.08
CA TYR A 32 0.97 -5.43 0.73
C TYR A 32 2.16 -6.39 0.66
N GLU A 33 2.72 -6.87 1.78
CA GLU A 33 3.92 -7.72 1.81
C GLU A 33 3.86 -8.92 0.85
N HIS A 34 2.70 -9.54 0.69
CA HIS A 34 2.51 -10.69 -0.20
C HIS A 34 2.18 -10.31 -1.65
N ILE A 35 1.79 -9.05 -1.92
CA ILE A 35 1.60 -8.54 -3.28
C ILE A 35 2.87 -7.81 -3.69
N ASN A 36 3.93 -8.59 -3.83
CA ASN A 36 5.27 -8.16 -4.15
C ASN A 36 5.74 -8.92 -5.39
N TYR A 37 6.23 -8.19 -6.38
CA TYR A 37 6.62 -8.75 -7.68
C TYR A 37 8.13 -8.94 -7.82
N THR A 38 8.93 -8.45 -6.86
CA THR A 38 10.40 -8.47 -6.90
C THR A 38 11.01 -9.52 -5.99
N GLY A 39 10.25 -10.08 -5.06
CA GLY A 39 10.71 -11.08 -4.10
C GLY A 39 10.16 -10.86 -2.70
N MET A 40 10.83 -11.38 -1.68
CA MET A 40 10.42 -11.16 -0.28
C MET A 40 10.80 -9.74 0.18
N PRO A 41 9.85 -8.97 0.71
CA PRO A 41 10.16 -7.65 1.26
C PRO A 41 11.02 -7.78 2.52
N THR A 42 11.82 -6.75 2.78
CA THR A 42 12.51 -6.59 4.07
C THR A 42 11.61 -5.77 4.99
N SER A 43 11.36 -6.26 6.21
CA SER A 43 10.69 -5.47 7.24
C SER A 43 11.70 -4.58 7.96
N MET A 44 11.32 -3.33 8.26
CA MET A 44 12.13 -2.44 9.09
C MET A 44 12.42 -3.05 10.47
N ALA A 45 11.52 -3.82 11.02
CA ALA A 45 11.71 -4.51 12.29
C ALA A 45 12.86 -5.53 12.27
N SER A 46 13.27 -6.01 11.09
CA SER A 46 14.40 -6.95 10.93
C SER A 46 15.77 -6.25 10.82
N ILE A 47 15.79 -4.93 10.66
CA ILE A 47 17.01 -4.14 10.61
C ILE A 47 17.59 -3.96 12.03
N GLU A 48 18.90 -4.10 12.15
CA GLU A 48 19.59 -3.99 13.44
C GLU A 48 19.26 -2.68 14.17
N GLY A 49 18.87 -2.79 15.45
CA GLY A 49 18.49 -1.66 16.31
C GLY A 49 17.12 -1.06 16.03
N MET A 50 16.32 -1.65 15.11
CA MET A 50 15.01 -1.13 14.76
C MET A 50 13.84 -1.91 15.39
N TYR A 51 14.06 -3.13 15.87
CA TYR A 51 12.99 -3.97 16.43
C TYR A 51 12.18 -3.28 17.54
N GLU A 52 12.86 -2.69 18.53
CA GLU A 52 12.24 -2.04 19.72
C GLU A 52 11.63 -0.67 19.40
N ARG A 53 11.64 -0.23 18.17
CA ARG A 53 11.12 1.08 17.75
C ARG A 53 10.33 1.03 16.45
N THR A 54 10.03 -0.17 15.98
CA THR A 54 9.18 -0.38 14.81
C THR A 54 7.80 -0.87 15.26
N ILE A 55 6.78 -0.28 14.66
CA ILE A 55 5.38 -0.69 14.76
C ILE A 55 5.02 -1.24 13.39
N THR A 56 5.02 -2.55 13.24
CA THR A 56 4.61 -3.20 11.99
C THR A 56 3.10 -3.42 12.01
N VAL A 57 2.40 -2.86 11.03
CA VAL A 57 0.96 -3.03 10.85
C VAL A 57 0.71 -3.89 9.61
N ASN A 58 -0.17 -4.85 9.74
CA ASN A 58 -0.54 -5.74 8.65
C ASN A 58 -1.99 -6.21 8.80
N GLY A 59 -2.49 -7.01 7.87
CA GLY A 59 -3.87 -7.51 7.93
C GLY A 59 -4.21 -8.47 6.81
N LEU A 60 -5.45 -8.93 6.84
CA LEU A 60 -5.93 -9.95 5.91
C LEU A 60 -6.63 -9.37 4.68
N SER A 61 -6.85 -8.06 4.66
CA SER A 61 -7.65 -7.39 3.63
C SER A 61 -7.12 -7.58 2.22
N LYS A 62 -5.79 -7.62 2.04
CA LYS A 62 -5.14 -7.62 0.73
C LYS A 62 -4.66 -9.01 0.33
N ALA A 63 -3.70 -9.56 1.05
CA ALA A 63 -3.12 -10.87 0.74
C ALA A 63 -4.15 -12.00 0.71
N PHE A 64 -5.12 -11.98 1.61
CA PHE A 64 -6.14 -13.02 1.74
C PHE A 64 -7.50 -12.62 1.15
N ALA A 65 -7.59 -11.47 0.47
CA ALA A 65 -8.84 -10.95 -0.11
C ALA A 65 -10.01 -10.89 0.91
N MET A 66 -9.72 -10.50 2.15
CA MET A 66 -10.67 -10.45 3.27
C MET A 66 -10.95 -9.01 3.74
N PRO A 67 -11.23 -8.03 2.87
CA PRO A 67 -11.44 -6.65 3.32
C PRO A 67 -12.71 -6.47 4.14
N GLY A 68 -13.76 -7.22 3.85
CA GLY A 68 -15.05 -7.19 4.57
C GLY A 68 -14.99 -7.77 5.98
N TRP A 69 -13.98 -8.57 6.29
CA TRP A 69 -13.78 -9.16 7.63
C TRP A 69 -13.24 -8.18 8.66
N ARG A 70 -12.72 -7.03 8.21
CA ARG A 70 -12.22 -5.94 9.06
C ARG A 70 -11.17 -6.39 10.08
N MET A 71 -10.21 -7.22 9.64
CA MET A 71 -9.14 -7.76 10.49
C MET A 71 -7.77 -7.23 10.08
N GLY A 72 -7.10 -6.64 11.03
CA GLY A 72 -5.70 -6.27 11.00
C GLY A 72 -5.03 -6.67 12.31
N TYR A 73 -3.72 -6.64 12.31
CA TYR A 73 -2.88 -6.91 13.47
C TYR A 73 -1.62 -6.04 13.42
N MET A 74 -0.98 -5.92 14.54
CA MET A 74 0.29 -5.21 14.63
C MET A 74 1.29 -5.96 15.51
N GLY A 75 2.58 -5.85 15.17
CA GLY A 75 3.72 -6.18 15.99
C GLY A 75 4.41 -4.89 16.43
N ALA A 76 4.61 -4.70 17.74
CA ALA A 76 5.24 -3.49 18.26
C ALA A 76 5.79 -3.76 19.68
N PRO A 77 6.62 -2.87 20.24
CA PRO A 77 7.03 -2.94 21.63
C PRO A 77 5.84 -3.10 22.59
N GLU A 78 6.03 -3.87 23.65
CA GLU A 78 4.95 -4.30 24.55
C GLU A 78 4.13 -3.12 25.12
N TRP A 79 4.79 -2.03 25.48
CA TRP A 79 4.11 -0.85 26.04
C TRP A 79 3.18 -0.18 25.01
N ILE A 80 3.54 -0.18 23.72
CA ILE A 80 2.69 0.32 22.63
C ILE A 80 1.49 -0.60 22.43
N THR A 81 1.73 -1.92 22.35
CA THR A 81 0.64 -2.90 22.17
C THR A 81 -0.35 -2.86 23.33
N LYS A 82 0.14 -2.72 24.57
CA LYS A 82 -0.72 -2.54 25.74
C LYS A 82 -1.57 -1.27 25.69
N ALA A 83 -0.96 -0.14 25.27
CA ALA A 83 -1.69 1.12 25.10
C ALA A 83 -2.76 1.03 24.02
N CYS A 84 -2.42 0.47 22.85
CA CYS A 84 -3.37 0.25 21.76
C CYS A 84 -4.51 -0.69 22.17
N SER A 85 -4.21 -1.79 22.86
CA SER A 85 -5.21 -2.73 23.37
C SER A 85 -6.18 -2.05 24.34
N LYS A 86 -5.67 -1.19 25.23
CA LYS A 86 -6.50 -0.42 26.16
C LYS A 86 -7.44 0.52 25.40
N MET A 87 -6.94 1.25 24.41
CA MET A 87 -7.75 2.15 23.60
C MET A 87 -8.79 1.37 22.78
N GLN A 88 -8.38 0.28 22.12
CA GLN A 88 -9.26 -0.59 21.36
C GLN A 88 -10.42 -1.10 22.24
N GLY A 89 -10.13 -1.52 23.46
CA GLY A 89 -11.13 -1.98 24.43
C GLY A 89 -12.19 -0.92 24.76
N GLN A 90 -11.83 0.37 24.75
CA GLN A 90 -12.76 1.48 25.01
C GLN A 90 -13.55 1.91 23.76
N ILE A 91 -12.97 1.75 22.56
CA ILE A 91 -13.58 2.24 21.32
C ILE A 91 -14.50 1.19 20.70
N THR A 92 -14.05 -0.05 20.58
CA THR A 92 -14.76 -1.12 19.86
C THR A 92 -14.89 -2.42 20.65
N SER A 93 -14.43 -2.45 21.91
CA SER A 93 -14.28 -3.64 22.75
C SER A 93 -13.32 -4.69 22.23
N GLY A 94 -13.20 -4.85 20.95
CA GLY A 94 -12.30 -5.80 20.28
C GLY A 94 -12.76 -6.15 18.87
N ALA A 95 -11.94 -6.92 18.17
CA ALA A 95 -12.28 -7.39 16.84
C ALA A 95 -13.35 -8.51 16.92
N ASN A 96 -14.19 -8.63 15.88
CA ASN A 96 -15.20 -9.65 15.78
C ASN A 96 -14.61 -11.06 15.95
N THR A 97 -15.16 -11.89 16.83
CA THR A 97 -14.62 -13.22 17.18
C THR A 97 -14.68 -14.22 16.03
N ILE A 98 -15.70 -14.13 15.15
CA ILE A 98 -15.81 -14.98 13.96
C ILE A 98 -14.65 -14.60 12.99
N ALA A 99 -14.42 -13.30 12.80
CA ALA A 99 -13.31 -12.81 11.98
C ALA A 99 -11.95 -13.23 12.56
N GLN A 100 -11.76 -13.18 13.88
CA GLN A 100 -10.54 -13.69 14.52
C GLN A 100 -10.33 -15.19 14.25
N ARG A 101 -11.40 -15.99 14.32
CA ARG A 101 -11.31 -17.43 14.06
C ARG A 101 -10.96 -17.72 12.60
N ALA A 102 -11.58 -17.00 11.64
CA ALA A 102 -11.24 -17.10 10.23
C ALA A 102 -9.79 -16.68 9.95
N SER A 103 -9.30 -15.65 10.64
CA SER A 103 -7.92 -15.16 10.53
C SER A 103 -6.88 -16.20 10.92
N ILE A 104 -7.15 -17.00 11.96
CA ILE A 104 -6.26 -18.10 12.37
C ILE A 104 -6.08 -19.11 11.22
N THR A 105 -7.16 -19.44 10.53
CA THR A 105 -7.12 -20.36 9.38
C THR A 105 -6.34 -19.74 8.22
N ALA A 106 -6.61 -18.47 7.88
CA ALA A 106 -5.92 -17.77 6.81
C ALA A 106 -4.40 -17.68 7.06
N LEU A 107 -3.99 -17.25 8.25
CA LEU A 107 -2.56 -17.09 8.60
C LEU A 107 -1.79 -18.42 8.74
N ARG A 108 -2.49 -19.52 9.00
CA ARG A 108 -1.88 -20.86 9.05
C ARG A 108 -1.87 -21.57 7.71
N ALA A 109 -2.65 -21.10 6.75
CA ALA A 109 -2.69 -21.71 5.43
C ALA A 109 -1.36 -21.46 4.70
N PRO A 110 -0.85 -22.44 3.95
CA PRO A 110 0.32 -22.21 3.10
C PRO A 110 0.01 -21.18 2.02
N LEU A 111 0.95 -20.28 1.76
CA LEU A 111 0.79 -19.21 0.77
C LEU A 111 0.49 -19.74 -0.65
N SER A 112 0.87 -20.98 -0.94
CA SER A 112 0.52 -21.65 -2.19
C SER A 112 -0.99 -21.69 -2.48
N GLN A 113 -1.84 -21.66 -1.45
CA GLN A 113 -3.31 -21.63 -1.64
C GLN A 113 -3.81 -20.31 -2.20
N ILE A 114 -3.05 -19.22 -2.04
CA ILE A 114 -3.41 -17.88 -2.54
C ILE A 114 -2.49 -17.41 -3.68
N GLN A 115 -1.52 -18.25 -4.10
CA GLN A 115 -0.57 -17.92 -5.15
C GLN A 115 -1.24 -17.50 -6.47
N TYR A 116 -2.36 -18.13 -6.82
CA TYR A 116 -3.11 -17.78 -8.03
C TYR A 116 -3.57 -16.32 -8.08
N MET A 117 -3.83 -15.70 -6.90
CA MET A 117 -4.19 -14.28 -6.83
C MET A 117 -2.98 -13.39 -7.14
N PHE A 118 -1.80 -13.75 -6.63
CA PHE A 118 -0.56 -13.00 -6.89
C PHE A 118 -0.16 -13.10 -8.37
N ASP A 119 -0.31 -14.28 -8.96
CA ASP A 119 -0.07 -14.49 -10.39
C ASP A 119 -1.05 -13.68 -11.25
N ALA A 120 -2.32 -13.59 -10.83
CA ALA A 120 -3.32 -12.77 -11.50
C ALA A 120 -2.99 -11.27 -11.39
N TYR A 121 -2.54 -10.80 -10.22
CA TYR A 121 -2.11 -9.41 -10.05
C TYR A 121 -0.89 -9.08 -10.90
N ARG A 122 0.10 -9.96 -10.99
CA ARG A 122 1.26 -9.79 -11.85
C ARG A 122 0.85 -9.62 -13.32
N LYS A 123 0.01 -10.52 -13.83
CA LYS A 123 -0.50 -10.43 -15.21
C LYS A 123 -1.27 -9.14 -15.47
N ARG A 124 -2.11 -8.71 -14.52
CA ARG A 124 -2.85 -7.45 -14.62
C ARG A 124 -1.93 -6.24 -14.59
N ARG A 125 -0.94 -6.23 -13.71
CA ARG A 125 0.09 -5.20 -13.65
C ARG A 125 0.77 -5.04 -15.00
N ASP A 126 1.26 -6.15 -15.57
CA ASP A 126 2.00 -6.13 -16.82
C ASP A 126 1.13 -5.60 -17.96
N LEU A 127 -0.12 -6.06 -18.06
CA LEU A 127 -1.08 -5.57 -19.05
C LEU A 127 -1.40 -4.08 -18.87
N VAL A 128 -1.67 -3.64 -17.63
CA VAL A 128 -2.00 -2.22 -17.38
C VAL A 128 -0.80 -1.33 -17.67
N HIS A 129 0.41 -1.76 -17.31
CA HIS A 129 1.63 -1.03 -17.65
C HIS A 129 1.80 -0.88 -19.17
N GLU A 130 1.66 -1.98 -19.92
CA GLU A 130 1.71 -1.95 -21.38
C GLU A 130 0.70 -0.97 -21.97
N LEU A 131 -0.56 -1.00 -21.51
CA LEU A 131 -1.61 -0.12 -22.01
C LEU A 131 -1.38 1.35 -21.62
N LEU A 132 -0.98 1.63 -20.39
CA LEU A 132 -0.73 3.01 -19.93
C LEU A 132 0.44 3.64 -20.68
N THR A 133 1.50 2.89 -20.96
CA THR A 133 2.67 3.41 -21.71
C THR A 133 2.39 3.71 -23.18
N GLN A 134 1.26 3.23 -23.73
CA GLN A 134 0.80 3.57 -25.07
C GLN A 134 0.00 4.88 -25.10
N ILE A 135 -0.43 5.39 -23.95
CA ILE A 135 -1.19 6.65 -23.87
C ILE A 135 -0.21 7.81 -23.91
N GLU A 136 -0.32 8.66 -24.95
CA GLU A 136 0.53 9.83 -25.08
C GLU A 136 0.42 10.74 -23.85
N GLY A 137 1.55 11.06 -23.24
CA GLY A 137 1.64 11.96 -22.08
C GLY A 137 1.45 11.27 -20.73
N PHE A 138 1.16 9.97 -20.67
CA PHE A 138 1.22 9.20 -19.43
C PHE A 138 2.65 8.69 -19.21
N LYS A 139 3.23 9.01 -18.05
CA LYS A 139 4.51 8.46 -17.62
C LYS A 139 4.31 7.69 -16.34
N THR A 140 4.67 6.43 -16.33
CA THR A 140 4.50 5.56 -15.17
C THR A 140 5.70 4.63 -15.02
N ASN A 141 6.05 4.32 -13.77
CA ASN A 141 6.96 3.23 -13.44
C ASN A 141 6.22 1.89 -13.55
N LEU A 142 6.98 0.81 -13.68
CA LEU A 142 6.45 -0.55 -13.47
C LEU A 142 6.37 -0.78 -11.95
N PRO A 143 5.17 -1.01 -11.37
CA PRO A 143 5.05 -1.25 -9.95
C PRO A 143 5.79 -2.51 -9.50
N GLU A 144 6.49 -2.43 -8.39
CA GLU A 144 7.22 -3.54 -7.76
C GLU A 144 6.35 -4.30 -6.76
N GLY A 145 5.29 -3.65 -6.26
CA GLY A 145 4.32 -4.23 -5.33
C GLY A 145 2.96 -3.58 -5.38
N ALA A 146 2.05 -4.04 -4.54
CA ALA A 146 0.65 -3.64 -4.47
C ALA A 146 -0.08 -3.83 -5.83
N PHE A 147 -1.16 -3.09 -6.08
CA PHE A 147 -1.93 -3.13 -7.32
C PHE A 147 -2.31 -1.73 -7.81
N TYR A 148 -1.41 -0.76 -7.59
CA TYR A 148 -1.61 0.63 -7.96
C TYR A 148 -0.66 1.05 -9.08
N PHE A 149 -1.16 1.96 -9.92
CA PHE A 149 -0.36 2.79 -10.81
C PHE A 149 -0.53 4.24 -10.41
N PHE A 150 0.54 4.99 -10.49
CA PHE A 150 0.56 6.42 -10.15
C PHE A 150 1.26 7.20 -11.26
N PRO A 151 0.58 7.37 -12.42
CA PRO A 151 1.18 8.02 -13.58
C PRO A 151 1.32 9.53 -13.39
N ASP A 152 2.43 10.09 -13.86
CA ASP A 152 2.54 11.53 -14.12
C ASP A 152 1.69 11.88 -15.33
N VAL A 153 0.77 12.81 -15.12
CA VAL A 153 -0.20 13.30 -16.12
C VAL A 153 -0.03 14.78 -16.42
N SER A 154 1.05 15.40 -15.98
CA SER A 154 1.35 16.83 -16.16
C SER A 154 1.34 17.28 -17.63
N TYR A 155 1.56 16.34 -18.55
CA TYR A 155 1.43 16.58 -19.99
C TYR A 155 0.08 17.20 -20.39
N TYR A 156 -0.98 16.93 -19.67
CA TYR A 156 -2.33 17.43 -19.96
C TYR A 156 -2.62 18.79 -19.38
N PHE A 157 -1.79 19.29 -18.48
CA PHE A 157 -2.03 20.58 -17.83
C PHE A 157 -1.93 21.73 -18.85
N GLY A 158 -2.91 22.63 -18.80
CA GLY A 158 -3.08 23.71 -19.75
C GLY A 158 -3.80 23.34 -21.05
N LYS A 159 -4.05 22.05 -21.31
CA LYS A 159 -4.75 21.59 -22.52
C LYS A 159 -6.27 21.66 -22.34
N THR A 160 -6.96 21.75 -23.47
CA THR A 160 -8.43 21.66 -23.53
C THR A 160 -8.82 20.36 -24.21
N LEU A 161 -9.51 19.49 -23.49
CA LEU A 161 -10.01 18.21 -23.97
C LEU A 161 -11.53 18.30 -24.14
N ARG A 162 -12.02 18.17 -25.38
CA ARG A 162 -13.46 18.29 -25.71
C ARG A 162 -14.15 19.50 -25.05
N GLY A 163 -13.47 20.66 -25.03
CA GLY A 163 -13.99 21.89 -24.44
C GLY A 163 -13.81 22.06 -22.93
N LYS A 164 -13.27 21.06 -22.24
CA LYS A 164 -12.94 21.13 -20.80
C LYS A 164 -11.45 21.41 -20.65
N LYS A 165 -11.10 22.47 -19.93
CA LYS A 165 -9.72 22.83 -19.61
C LYS A 165 -9.20 21.95 -18.47
N ILE A 166 -8.02 21.38 -18.63
CA ILE A 166 -7.34 20.54 -17.63
C ILE A 166 -6.21 21.38 -17.02
N GLU A 167 -6.36 21.81 -15.79
CA GLU A 167 -5.34 22.61 -15.08
C GLU A 167 -4.64 21.80 -14.00
N THR A 168 -5.32 20.76 -13.45
CA THR A 168 -4.87 19.96 -12.33
C THR A 168 -5.09 18.45 -12.60
N ALA A 169 -4.50 17.60 -11.77
CA ALA A 169 -4.79 16.15 -11.77
C ALA A 169 -6.26 15.89 -11.42
N SER A 170 -6.86 16.71 -10.58
CA SER A 170 -8.29 16.62 -10.23
C SER A 170 -9.18 16.89 -11.43
N ASP A 171 -8.88 17.89 -12.27
CA ASP A 171 -9.64 18.16 -13.50
C ASP A 171 -9.57 16.97 -14.45
N LEU A 172 -8.39 16.36 -14.61
CA LEU A 172 -8.24 15.16 -15.43
C LEU A 172 -9.03 13.98 -14.86
N SER A 173 -8.99 13.75 -13.55
CA SER A 173 -9.76 12.71 -12.88
C SER A 173 -11.26 12.86 -13.12
N LEU A 174 -11.79 14.08 -13.00
CA LEU A 174 -13.21 14.37 -13.28
C LEU A 174 -13.53 14.18 -14.76
N TYR A 175 -12.64 14.64 -15.65
CA TYR A 175 -12.81 14.42 -17.10
C TYR A 175 -12.88 12.94 -17.45
N LEU A 176 -11.98 12.11 -16.90
CA LEU A 176 -11.97 10.67 -17.13
C LEU A 176 -13.23 10.00 -16.57
N LEU A 177 -13.71 10.45 -15.41
CA LEU A 177 -14.94 9.93 -14.83
C LEU A 177 -16.17 10.21 -15.71
N GLU A 178 -16.30 11.46 -16.18
CA GLU A 178 -17.47 11.90 -16.94
C GLU A 178 -17.48 11.42 -18.40
N GLU A 179 -16.32 11.47 -19.06
CA GLU A 179 -16.23 11.21 -20.51
C GLU A 179 -15.81 9.77 -20.84
N ALA A 180 -15.05 9.12 -19.96
CA ALA A 180 -14.55 7.76 -20.18
C ALA A 180 -15.12 6.74 -19.17
N HIS A 181 -15.88 7.18 -18.18
CA HIS A 181 -16.40 6.33 -17.09
C HIS A 181 -15.31 5.60 -16.31
N VAL A 182 -14.14 6.23 -16.18
CA VAL A 182 -12.97 5.72 -15.44
C VAL A 182 -12.81 6.53 -14.16
N ALA A 183 -13.04 5.88 -13.03
CA ALA A 183 -12.82 6.49 -11.72
C ALA A 183 -11.34 6.34 -11.31
N THR A 184 -10.71 7.45 -10.96
CA THR A 184 -9.34 7.52 -10.45
C THR A 184 -9.30 8.33 -9.16
N VAL A 185 -8.23 8.18 -8.38
CA VAL A 185 -7.96 9.05 -7.23
C VAL A 185 -6.92 10.06 -7.64
N THR A 186 -7.20 11.34 -7.44
CA THR A 186 -6.25 12.42 -7.76
C THR A 186 -4.97 12.30 -6.92
N GLY A 187 -3.82 12.63 -7.51
CA GLY A 187 -2.52 12.64 -6.81
C GLY A 187 -2.49 13.57 -5.60
N GLU A 188 -3.22 14.66 -5.65
CA GLU A 188 -3.35 15.64 -4.55
C GLU A 188 -3.86 15.01 -3.23
N ALA A 189 -4.59 13.88 -3.31
CA ALA A 189 -5.01 13.13 -2.12
C ALA A 189 -3.84 12.46 -1.38
N PHE A 190 -2.67 12.36 -2.01
CA PHE A 190 -1.46 11.72 -1.45
C PHE A 190 -0.33 12.72 -1.16
N GLY A 191 -0.58 14.01 -1.33
CA GLY A 191 0.38 15.08 -1.10
C GLY A 191 0.47 16.05 -2.27
N ASN A 192 1.47 16.93 -2.22
CA ASN A 192 1.78 17.81 -3.35
C ASN A 192 2.53 16.99 -4.41
N ALA A 193 1.80 16.48 -5.35
CA ALA A 193 2.31 15.77 -6.51
C ALA A 193 2.29 16.68 -7.75
#